data_b12b7b0a70d405e7c84b48f956f8117b
#
_entry.id   b12b7b0a70d405e7c84b48f956f8117b
#
_cell.length_a   1.000
_cell.length_b   1.000
_cell.length_c   1.000
_cell.angle_alpha   90.00
_cell.angle_beta   90.00
_cell.angle_gamma   90.00
#
_symmetry.space_group_name_H-M   'P 1'
#
loop_
_entity.id
_entity.type
_entity.pdbx_description
1 polymer ?
#
loop_
_entity_poly.entity_id
_entity_poly.type
_entity_poly.pdbx_seq_one_letter_code
_entity_poly.pdbx_strand_id
1 'polypeptide(L)'
;MEFNLEQIDTLLSTTRAVRRRLDFTREVPDAVLLRCIDLAEQAPSGGNVASRRWLVIRDPDTKARLAALYRDAGGQGLMATAERLRGRGQARARVVTSAAYLAQHLERVPVLVLVTIWGTHDGSGRPGLFDSVLQAAWSFCLALRARGLGSAWTTLHLGRAQEVADLLGIPDGVTQVVLLPVAYTRGTDFTPAPRRPAAAITWFDRWGDTNAQPRDGRSLLAAGPGVTVEVDIAATPTRVWELVSDINLPARFSTEFRGATWIDTESPRVGAAFVGRHRQEGGREWETTSYIVAWEPPRVLAWNVSDPAQPSAQWRFELEPLGSGTRLRQHVTMGPGMSGTARAMAQQPEQAQQILTRRRDQLRRNMERTTQGIKQLAEAPSEDATAAPR
;
A
#
# COMPACT_ATOMS: atom_id res chain seq x y z
N MET A 1 -3.10 2.64 21.03
CA MET A 1 -2.74 3.25 19.73
C MET A 1 -3.21 2.29 18.65
N GLU A 2 -4.15 2.71 17.82
CA GLU A 2 -4.61 1.90 16.68
C GLU A 2 -3.76 2.24 15.45
N PHE A 3 -3.34 1.23 14.71
CA PHE A 3 -2.63 1.41 13.45
C PHE A 3 -3.62 1.65 12.31
N ASN A 4 -3.29 2.53 11.39
CA ASN A 4 -4.02 2.64 10.13
C ASN A 4 -3.67 1.44 9.23
N LEU A 5 -4.52 0.41 9.24
CA LEU A 5 -4.29 -0.84 8.52
C LEU A 5 -4.19 -0.63 7.00
N GLU A 6 -4.95 0.31 6.43
CA GLU A 6 -4.90 0.58 4.99
C GLU A 6 -3.52 1.10 4.56
N GLN A 7 -2.94 2.02 5.34
CA GLN A 7 -1.60 2.55 5.07
C GLN A 7 -0.54 1.47 5.25
N ILE A 8 -0.67 0.63 6.29
CA ILE A 8 0.26 -0.48 6.53
C ILE A 8 0.16 -1.51 5.42
N ASP A 9 -1.04 -1.95 5.06
CA ASP A 9 -1.25 -2.91 3.97
C ASP A 9 -0.73 -2.37 2.63
N THR A 10 -0.95 -1.08 2.36
CA THR A 10 -0.40 -0.41 1.19
C THR A 10 1.13 -0.42 1.21
N LEU A 11 1.74 -0.05 2.34
CA LEU A 11 3.21 -0.08 2.49
C LEU A 11 3.76 -1.49 2.24
N LEU A 12 3.21 -2.50 2.89
CA LEU A 12 3.67 -3.89 2.79
C LEU A 12 3.45 -4.49 1.41
N SER A 13 2.28 -4.26 0.81
CA SER A 13 1.92 -4.86 -0.49
C SER A 13 2.57 -4.18 -1.69
N THR A 14 2.94 -2.89 -1.58
CA THR A 14 3.51 -2.11 -2.67
C THR A 14 5.01 -1.86 -2.56
N THR A 15 5.66 -2.24 -1.44
CA THR A 15 7.13 -2.20 -1.34
C THR A 15 7.74 -3.25 -2.26
N ARG A 16 8.55 -2.79 -3.21
CA ARG A 16 9.06 -3.61 -4.32
C ARG A 16 10.51 -3.25 -4.63
N ALA A 17 11.19 -4.13 -5.35
CA ALA A 17 12.48 -3.80 -5.95
C ALA A 17 12.30 -2.69 -7.00
N VAL A 18 12.84 -1.51 -6.71
CA VAL A 18 12.82 -0.34 -7.59
C VAL A 18 14.18 -0.19 -8.25
N ARG A 19 14.22 -0.09 -9.57
CA ARG A 19 15.45 0.03 -10.35
C ARG A 19 15.36 1.19 -11.35
N ARG A 20 14.47 1.10 -12.35
CA ARG A 20 14.30 2.11 -13.41
C ARG A 20 13.69 3.42 -12.91
N ARG A 21 12.96 3.37 -11.80
CA ARG A 21 12.29 4.54 -11.20
C ARG A 21 13.13 5.18 -10.08
N LEU A 22 14.38 4.77 -9.87
CA LEU A 22 15.30 5.47 -9.00
C LEU A 22 15.67 6.83 -9.63
N ASP A 23 15.55 7.89 -8.85
CA ASP A 23 15.97 9.23 -9.25
C ASP A 23 17.45 9.42 -8.95
N PHE A 24 18.28 9.42 -9.96
CA PHE A 24 19.74 9.56 -9.83
C PHE A 24 20.19 11.00 -9.61
N THR A 25 19.28 11.98 -9.69
CA THR A 25 19.65 13.41 -9.62
C THR A 25 19.36 14.02 -8.25
N ARG A 26 18.50 13.39 -7.47
CA ARG A 26 18.08 13.89 -6.16
C ARG A 26 18.97 13.30 -5.06
N GLU A 27 19.60 14.16 -4.29
CA GLU A 27 20.39 13.77 -3.12
C GLU A 27 19.52 13.14 -2.03
N VAL A 28 20.07 12.14 -1.33
CA VAL A 28 19.45 11.49 -0.17
C VAL A 28 20.16 11.95 1.09
N PRO A 29 19.55 12.75 1.98
CA PRO A 29 20.19 13.26 3.19
C PRO A 29 20.61 12.15 4.17
N ASP A 30 21.74 12.29 4.84
CA ASP A 30 22.22 11.33 5.84
C ASP A 30 21.22 11.13 6.97
N ALA A 31 20.58 12.21 7.43
CA ALA A 31 19.57 12.13 8.49
C ALA A 31 18.40 11.21 8.13
N VAL A 32 18.01 11.16 6.85
CA VAL A 32 16.95 10.25 6.37
C VAL A 32 17.43 8.80 6.39
N LEU A 33 18.66 8.55 5.96
CA LEU A 33 19.25 7.20 5.97
C LEU A 33 19.44 6.68 7.40
N LEU A 34 20.02 7.50 8.27
CA LEU A 34 20.23 7.14 9.68
C LEU A 34 18.89 6.85 10.36
N ARG A 35 17.86 7.67 10.11
CA ARG A 35 16.52 7.38 10.64
C ARG A 35 15.94 6.08 10.12
N CYS A 36 16.17 5.73 8.87
CA CYS A 36 15.73 4.43 8.32
C CYS A 36 16.50 3.26 8.95
N ILE A 37 17.79 3.43 9.22
CA ILE A 37 18.63 2.45 9.92
C ILE A 37 18.16 2.29 11.37
N ASP A 38 17.90 3.38 12.11
CA ASP A 38 17.36 3.32 13.48
C ASP A 38 16.07 2.49 13.56
N LEU A 39 15.17 2.68 12.58
CA LEU A 39 13.93 1.89 12.49
C LEU A 39 14.21 0.42 12.14
N ALA A 40 15.16 0.17 11.26
CA ALA A 40 15.55 -1.18 10.88
C ALA A 40 16.19 -1.96 12.04
N GLU A 41 16.95 -1.28 12.88
CA GLU A 41 17.60 -1.87 14.06
C GLU A 41 16.60 -2.28 15.16
N GLN A 42 15.32 -1.86 15.08
CA GLN A 42 14.26 -2.38 15.94
C GLN A 42 13.86 -3.83 15.60
N ALA A 43 14.30 -4.35 14.45
CA ALA A 43 14.08 -5.76 14.11
C ALA A 43 14.79 -6.69 15.14
N PRO A 44 14.15 -7.77 15.56
CA PRO A 44 14.75 -8.70 16.50
C PRO A 44 16.07 -9.28 15.97
N SER A 45 16.97 -9.66 16.88
CA SER A 45 18.22 -10.35 16.56
C SER A 45 18.40 -11.59 17.44
N GLY A 46 19.00 -12.63 16.89
CA GLY A 46 19.31 -13.85 17.62
C GLY A 46 20.17 -13.56 18.86
N GLY A 47 19.74 -14.03 20.03
CA GLY A 47 20.44 -13.78 21.28
C GLY A 47 20.55 -12.31 21.68
N ASN A 48 19.80 -11.41 21.06
CA ASN A 48 19.89 -9.94 21.23
C ASN A 48 21.31 -9.40 20.97
N VAL A 49 22.04 -10.01 20.04
CA VAL A 49 23.41 -9.61 19.69
C VAL A 49 23.37 -8.52 18.63
N ALA A 50 23.96 -7.37 18.93
CA ALA A 50 24.07 -6.22 18.00
C ALA A 50 25.18 -6.46 16.95
N SER A 51 25.01 -7.46 16.09
CA SER A 51 26.01 -7.91 15.12
C SER A 51 25.92 -7.21 13.75
N ARG A 52 24.82 -6.52 13.45
CA ARG A 52 24.59 -5.84 12.16
C ARG A 52 25.49 -4.64 12.00
N ARG A 53 25.97 -4.38 10.75
CA ARG A 53 26.72 -3.18 10.38
C ARG A 53 26.23 -2.68 9.03
N TRP A 54 26.23 -1.37 8.87
CA TRP A 54 25.71 -0.67 7.68
C TRP A 54 26.80 0.20 7.09
N LEU A 55 27.20 -0.05 5.85
CA LEU A 55 28.12 0.81 5.13
C LEU A 55 27.34 1.66 4.13
N VAL A 56 27.39 2.98 4.31
CA VAL A 56 26.78 3.96 3.41
C VAL A 56 27.85 4.48 2.45
N ILE A 57 27.70 4.19 1.17
CA ILE A 57 28.72 4.45 0.14
C ILE A 57 28.17 5.56 -0.77
N ARG A 58 28.85 6.73 -0.75
CA ARG A 58 28.50 7.92 -1.52
C ARG A 58 29.60 8.35 -2.47
N ASP A 59 30.85 8.10 -2.08
CA ASP A 59 32.01 8.51 -2.85
C ASP A 59 31.92 7.99 -4.30
N PRO A 60 32.02 8.89 -5.31
CA PRO A 60 31.83 8.51 -6.70
C PRO A 60 32.81 7.46 -7.21
N ASP A 61 34.08 7.56 -6.80
CA ASP A 61 35.15 6.65 -7.23
C ASP A 61 34.95 5.26 -6.63
N THR A 62 34.60 5.20 -5.35
CA THR A 62 34.26 3.94 -4.65
C THR A 62 33.03 3.30 -5.27
N LYS A 63 31.96 4.08 -5.58
CA LYS A 63 30.78 3.55 -6.28
C LYS A 63 31.11 3.03 -7.68
N ALA A 64 31.96 3.72 -8.43
CA ALA A 64 32.36 3.28 -9.76
C ALA A 64 33.14 1.95 -9.72
N ARG A 65 34.07 1.82 -8.76
CA ARG A 65 34.84 0.56 -8.55
C ARG A 65 33.91 -0.58 -8.09
N LEU A 66 33.02 -0.32 -7.14
CA LEU A 66 32.04 -1.31 -6.69
C LEU A 66 31.11 -1.75 -7.83
N ALA A 67 30.68 -0.82 -8.68
CA ALA A 67 29.84 -1.12 -9.84
C ALA A 67 30.60 -1.95 -10.90
N ALA A 68 31.90 -1.75 -11.06
CA ALA A 68 32.73 -2.60 -11.91
C ALA A 68 32.77 -4.04 -11.38
N LEU A 69 33.10 -4.23 -10.10
CA LEU A 69 33.07 -5.54 -9.43
C LEU A 69 31.72 -6.23 -9.53
N TYR A 70 30.63 -5.46 -9.35
CA TYR A 70 29.26 -5.95 -9.50
C TYR A 70 28.96 -6.47 -10.91
N ARG A 71 29.42 -5.75 -11.95
CA ARG A 71 29.27 -6.17 -13.34
C ARG A 71 30.09 -7.41 -13.65
N ASP A 72 31.30 -7.48 -13.17
CA ASP A 72 32.20 -8.64 -13.36
C ASP A 72 31.71 -9.89 -12.65
N ALA A 73 31.11 -9.72 -11.46
CA ALA A 73 30.54 -10.81 -10.67
C ALA A 73 29.28 -11.49 -11.29
N GLY A 74 28.68 -10.89 -12.32
CA GLY A 74 27.50 -11.47 -12.97
C GLY A 74 26.63 -10.46 -13.72
N GLY A 75 26.88 -9.18 -13.55
CA GLY A 75 26.12 -8.11 -14.22
C GLY A 75 26.21 -8.16 -15.73
N GLN A 76 27.37 -8.52 -16.28
CA GLN A 76 27.59 -8.70 -17.74
C GLN A 76 26.71 -9.82 -18.31
N GLY A 77 26.64 -10.97 -17.64
CA GLY A 77 25.77 -12.08 -18.01
C GLY A 77 24.29 -11.72 -17.94
N LEU A 78 23.93 -10.90 -16.95
CA LEU A 78 22.57 -10.36 -16.80
C LEU A 78 22.21 -9.43 -17.96
N MET A 79 23.12 -8.53 -18.37
CA MET A 79 22.94 -7.63 -19.51
C MET A 79 22.81 -8.39 -20.83
N ALA A 80 23.66 -9.39 -21.06
CA ALA A 80 23.60 -10.27 -22.24
C ALA A 80 22.26 -11.05 -22.29
N THR A 81 21.77 -11.50 -21.14
CA THR A 81 20.46 -12.18 -21.04
C THR A 81 19.31 -11.21 -21.31
N ALA A 82 19.39 -9.96 -20.81
CA ALA A 82 18.39 -8.93 -21.08
C ALA A 82 18.28 -8.62 -22.57
N GLU A 83 19.41 -8.55 -23.27
CA GLU A 83 19.46 -8.33 -24.71
C GLU A 83 18.75 -9.47 -25.48
N ARG A 84 19.07 -10.73 -25.14
CA ARG A 84 18.41 -11.90 -25.74
C ARG A 84 16.89 -11.97 -25.50
N LEU A 85 16.40 -11.35 -24.42
CA LEU A 85 15.00 -11.31 -24.05
C LEU A 85 14.29 -10.02 -24.52
N ARG A 86 14.99 -9.13 -25.21
CA ARG A 86 14.43 -7.86 -25.72
C ARG A 86 13.23 -8.14 -26.62
N GLY A 87 12.15 -7.39 -26.41
CA GLY A 87 10.91 -7.55 -27.17
C GLY A 87 10.02 -8.73 -26.75
N ARG A 88 10.49 -9.62 -25.88
CA ARG A 88 9.64 -10.71 -25.35
C ARG A 88 8.79 -10.20 -24.19
N GLY A 89 7.46 -10.13 -24.39
CA GLY A 89 6.49 -9.57 -23.42
C GLY A 89 6.31 -10.32 -22.09
N GLN A 90 7.14 -11.35 -21.83
CA GLN A 90 7.03 -12.20 -20.63
C GLN A 90 7.44 -11.45 -19.36
N ALA A 91 6.79 -11.77 -18.23
CA ALA A 91 7.10 -11.18 -16.92
C ALA A 91 8.58 -11.32 -16.54
N ARG A 92 9.20 -12.48 -16.86
CA ARG A 92 10.64 -12.75 -16.64
C ARG A 92 11.52 -11.77 -17.42
N ALA A 93 11.17 -11.45 -18.68
CA ALA A 93 11.93 -10.52 -19.49
C ALA A 93 11.96 -9.12 -18.87
N ARG A 94 10.82 -8.64 -18.35
CA ARG A 94 10.72 -7.35 -17.64
C ARG A 94 11.60 -7.29 -16.38
N VAL A 95 11.65 -8.36 -15.61
CA VAL A 95 12.49 -8.44 -14.40
C VAL A 95 13.97 -8.40 -14.79
N VAL A 96 14.39 -9.23 -15.75
CA VAL A 96 15.80 -9.32 -16.19
C VAL A 96 16.26 -8.00 -16.80
N THR A 97 15.48 -7.39 -17.70
CA THR A 97 15.83 -6.08 -18.30
C THR A 97 15.87 -4.94 -17.28
N SER A 98 15.02 -4.99 -16.25
CA SER A 98 15.07 -4.04 -15.15
C SER A 98 16.30 -4.20 -14.28
N ALA A 99 16.74 -5.44 -14.02
CA ALA A 99 17.94 -5.73 -13.26
C ALA A 99 19.22 -5.38 -14.04
N ALA A 100 19.22 -5.65 -15.35
CA ALA A 100 20.31 -5.24 -16.23
C ALA A 100 20.47 -3.71 -16.30
N TYR A 101 19.37 -2.97 -16.32
CA TYR A 101 19.38 -1.50 -16.24
C TYR A 101 20.08 -1.03 -14.97
N LEU A 102 19.81 -1.64 -13.82
CA LEU A 102 20.49 -1.28 -12.58
C LEU A 102 21.98 -1.59 -12.64
N ALA A 103 22.37 -2.78 -13.15
CA ALA A 103 23.79 -3.16 -13.30
C ALA A 103 24.56 -2.16 -14.19
N GLN A 104 23.90 -1.65 -15.22
CA GLN A 104 24.47 -0.68 -16.16
C GLN A 104 24.66 0.72 -15.55
N HIS A 105 23.87 1.07 -14.53
CA HIS A 105 23.81 2.43 -13.96
C HIS A 105 24.09 2.46 -12.45
N LEU A 106 24.67 1.41 -11.88
CA LEU A 106 24.79 1.26 -10.43
C LEU A 106 25.58 2.41 -9.78
N GLU A 107 26.67 2.85 -10.44
CA GLU A 107 27.52 3.98 -9.99
C GLU A 107 26.78 5.31 -9.97
N ARG A 108 25.68 5.46 -10.74
CA ARG A 108 24.87 6.69 -10.80
C ARG A 108 23.88 6.80 -9.64
N VAL A 109 23.62 5.70 -8.93
CA VAL A 109 22.70 5.73 -7.78
C VAL A 109 23.29 6.65 -6.71
N PRO A 110 22.49 7.58 -6.14
CA PRO A 110 22.99 8.53 -5.14
C PRO A 110 23.69 7.86 -3.97
N VAL A 111 23.15 6.77 -3.47
CA VAL A 111 23.68 6.04 -2.30
C VAL A 111 23.61 4.55 -2.54
N LEU A 112 24.69 3.83 -2.21
CA LEU A 112 24.69 2.38 -2.08
C LEU A 112 24.84 2.04 -0.59
N VAL A 113 23.95 1.18 -0.07
CA VAL A 113 24.02 0.71 1.33
C VAL A 113 24.35 -0.77 1.31
N LEU A 114 25.51 -1.13 1.85
CA LEU A 114 25.89 -2.52 2.05
C LEU A 114 25.56 -2.92 3.49
N VAL A 115 24.72 -3.94 3.64
CA VAL A 115 24.36 -4.49 4.95
C VAL A 115 25.25 -5.73 5.20
N THR A 116 25.87 -5.73 6.37
CA THR A 116 26.81 -6.77 6.78
C THR A 116 26.48 -7.28 8.18
N ILE A 117 27.09 -8.38 8.55
CA ILE A 117 27.00 -8.94 9.89
C ILE A 117 28.37 -9.30 10.41
N TRP A 118 28.63 -8.96 11.67
CA TRP A 118 29.82 -9.44 12.38
C TRP A 118 29.67 -10.93 12.70
N GLY A 119 30.48 -11.75 12.06
CA GLY A 119 30.46 -13.19 12.13
C GLY A 119 30.58 -13.83 10.75
N THR A 120 31.14 -15.05 10.71
CA THR A 120 31.30 -15.84 9.51
C THR A 120 30.21 -16.90 9.44
N HIS A 121 29.57 -17.08 8.29
CA HIS A 121 28.61 -18.16 8.10
C HIS A 121 29.32 -19.52 8.16
N ASP A 122 28.77 -20.43 8.95
CA ASP A 122 29.37 -21.74 9.25
C ASP A 122 29.25 -22.78 8.13
N GLY A 123 28.57 -22.43 7.02
CA GLY A 123 28.30 -23.32 5.89
C GLY A 123 27.32 -24.46 6.20
N SER A 124 26.67 -24.46 7.38
CA SER A 124 25.77 -25.53 7.82
C SER A 124 24.46 -25.65 7.04
N GLY A 125 24.16 -24.68 6.17
CA GLY A 125 22.86 -24.55 5.50
C GLY A 125 21.74 -24.04 6.43
N ARG A 126 22.05 -23.74 7.70
CA ARG A 126 21.13 -23.06 8.62
C ARG A 126 21.18 -21.56 8.33
N PRO A 127 20.03 -20.87 8.39
CA PRO A 127 20.00 -19.41 8.20
C PRO A 127 20.88 -18.68 9.24
N GLY A 128 20.84 -19.08 10.50
CA GLY A 128 21.76 -18.65 11.55
C GLY A 128 21.89 -17.14 11.66
N LEU A 129 23.11 -16.64 11.45
CA LEU A 129 23.40 -15.20 11.49
C LEU A 129 22.59 -14.37 10.50
N PHE A 130 22.25 -14.92 9.33
CA PHE A 130 21.51 -14.18 8.30
C PHE A 130 20.09 -13.82 8.72
N ASP A 131 19.42 -14.61 9.54
CA ASP A 131 18.07 -14.33 10.03
C ASP A 131 17.98 -12.95 10.66
N SER A 132 18.95 -12.60 11.48
CA SER A 132 18.99 -11.30 12.15
C SER A 132 19.20 -10.12 11.17
N VAL A 133 19.91 -10.33 10.06
CA VAL A 133 20.18 -9.28 9.07
C VAL A 133 19.01 -9.10 8.11
N LEU A 134 18.41 -10.20 7.64
CA LEU A 134 17.36 -10.15 6.63
C LEU A 134 16.14 -9.37 7.12
N GLN A 135 15.76 -9.56 8.38
CA GLN A 135 14.64 -8.82 8.98
C GLN A 135 14.91 -7.31 9.03
N ALA A 136 16.10 -6.91 9.48
CA ALA A 136 16.49 -5.51 9.54
C ALA A 136 16.61 -4.88 8.15
N ALA A 137 17.25 -5.57 7.21
CA ALA A 137 17.39 -5.07 5.84
C ALA A 137 16.02 -4.90 5.15
N TRP A 138 15.05 -5.78 5.42
CA TRP A 138 13.69 -5.60 4.91
C TRP A 138 12.98 -4.43 5.60
N SER A 139 13.10 -4.29 6.94
CA SER A 139 12.56 -3.14 7.68
C SER A 139 13.14 -1.81 7.16
N PHE A 140 14.43 -1.79 6.82
CA PHE A 140 15.04 -0.64 6.15
C PHE A 140 14.37 -0.31 4.81
N CYS A 141 14.10 -1.32 3.97
CA CYS A 141 13.38 -1.11 2.71
C CYS A 141 11.97 -0.54 2.92
N LEU A 142 11.26 -0.98 3.95
CA LEU A 142 9.94 -0.44 4.32
C LEU A 142 10.06 1.01 4.81
N ALA A 143 11.05 1.30 5.66
CA ALA A 143 11.31 2.65 6.16
C ALA A 143 11.67 3.64 5.03
N LEU A 144 12.46 3.19 4.04
CA LEU A 144 12.75 3.94 2.82
C LEU A 144 11.47 4.22 2.04
N ARG A 145 10.66 3.19 1.80
CA ARG A 145 9.41 3.29 1.03
C ARG A 145 8.44 4.29 1.65
N ALA A 146 8.29 4.27 2.97
CA ALA A 146 7.45 5.21 3.71
C ALA A 146 7.89 6.68 3.57
N ARG A 147 9.14 6.92 3.10
CA ARG A 147 9.74 8.25 2.90
C ARG A 147 9.91 8.62 1.43
N GLY A 148 9.26 7.90 0.51
CA GLY A 148 9.34 8.16 -0.92
C GLY A 148 10.65 7.71 -1.57
N LEU A 149 11.47 6.93 -0.86
CA LEU A 149 12.66 6.30 -1.42
C LEU A 149 12.37 4.88 -1.89
N GLY A 150 13.21 4.40 -2.79
CA GLY A 150 13.17 3.03 -3.28
C GLY A 150 14.54 2.37 -3.20
N SER A 151 14.51 1.05 -3.20
CA SER A 151 15.71 0.23 -3.24
C SER A 151 15.46 -1.05 -4.03
N ALA A 152 16.51 -1.80 -4.27
CA ALA A 152 16.45 -3.14 -4.83
C ALA A 152 17.41 -4.06 -4.09
N TRP A 153 16.90 -5.15 -3.56
CA TRP A 153 17.73 -6.18 -2.97
C TRP A 153 18.61 -6.83 -4.03
N THR A 154 19.95 -6.75 -3.90
CA THR A 154 20.87 -7.37 -4.82
C THR A 154 22.09 -7.98 -4.13
N THR A 155 22.57 -9.09 -4.65
CA THR A 155 23.66 -9.90 -4.07
C THR A 155 24.75 -10.24 -5.11
N LEU A 156 24.70 -9.68 -6.33
CA LEU A 156 25.69 -10.02 -7.36
C LEU A 156 27.14 -9.71 -6.94
N HIS A 157 27.35 -8.63 -6.16
CA HIS A 157 28.67 -8.27 -5.62
C HIS A 157 29.31 -9.39 -4.79
N LEU A 158 28.52 -10.31 -4.23
CA LEU A 158 29.03 -11.45 -3.44
C LEU A 158 29.90 -12.41 -4.27
N GLY A 159 29.74 -12.43 -5.60
CA GLY A 159 30.66 -13.16 -6.49
C GLY A 159 32.10 -12.59 -6.52
N ARG A 160 32.29 -11.40 -5.92
CA ARG A 160 33.58 -10.71 -5.75
C ARG A 160 33.70 -10.18 -4.31
N ALA A 161 33.21 -10.95 -3.32
CA ALA A 161 33.09 -10.51 -1.94
C ALA A 161 34.45 -10.05 -1.35
N GLN A 162 35.55 -10.73 -1.67
CA GLN A 162 36.89 -10.35 -1.18
C GLN A 162 37.34 -9.01 -1.75
N GLU A 163 37.24 -8.82 -3.07
CA GLU A 163 37.60 -7.55 -3.70
C GLU A 163 36.73 -6.38 -3.24
N VAL A 164 35.46 -6.66 -2.90
CA VAL A 164 34.57 -5.65 -2.27
C VAL A 164 35.00 -5.37 -0.84
N ALA A 165 35.42 -6.39 -0.08
CA ALA A 165 35.96 -6.18 1.27
C ALA A 165 37.22 -5.34 1.25
N ASP A 166 38.15 -5.64 0.35
CA ASP A 166 39.42 -4.88 0.17
C ASP A 166 39.12 -3.42 -0.22
N LEU A 167 38.18 -3.22 -1.16
CA LEU A 167 37.76 -1.88 -1.60
C LEU A 167 37.19 -1.03 -0.47
N LEU A 168 36.36 -1.64 0.40
CA LEU A 168 35.60 -0.95 1.44
C LEU A 168 36.24 -1.01 2.83
N GLY A 169 37.40 -1.67 2.96
CA GLY A 169 38.06 -1.85 4.25
C GLY A 169 37.26 -2.70 5.23
N ILE A 170 36.52 -3.69 4.74
CA ILE A 170 35.73 -4.59 5.60
C ILE A 170 36.68 -5.59 6.27
N PRO A 171 36.71 -5.65 7.62
CA PRO A 171 37.63 -6.53 8.29
C PRO A 171 37.25 -8.01 8.18
N ASP A 172 38.22 -8.89 8.39
CA ASP A 172 38.01 -10.32 8.51
C ASP A 172 36.95 -10.62 9.58
N GLY A 173 36.16 -11.67 9.35
CA GLY A 173 35.07 -12.05 10.28
C GLY A 173 33.78 -11.25 10.11
N VAL A 174 33.70 -10.35 9.13
CA VAL A 174 32.45 -9.65 8.74
C VAL A 174 31.94 -10.22 7.44
N THR A 175 30.70 -10.73 7.45
CA THR A 175 30.05 -11.27 6.25
C THR A 175 29.19 -10.20 5.59
N GLN A 176 29.39 -9.99 4.29
CA GLN A 176 28.53 -9.17 3.44
C GLN A 176 27.24 -9.93 3.15
N VAL A 177 26.08 -9.26 3.24
CA VAL A 177 24.78 -9.92 3.07
C VAL A 177 24.03 -9.39 1.85
N VAL A 178 23.84 -8.08 1.75
CA VAL A 178 23.05 -7.49 0.67
C VAL A 178 23.51 -6.08 0.36
N LEU A 179 23.52 -5.76 -0.93
CA LEU A 179 23.72 -4.39 -1.41
C LEU A 179 22.35 -3.79 -1.79
N LEU A 180 22.08 -2.61 -1.27
CA LEU A 180 20.83 -1.88 -1.45
C LEU A 180 21.13 -0.52 -2.12
N PRO A 181 20.93 -0.39 -3.45
CA PRO A 181 20.95 0.93 -4.10
C PRO A 181 19.76 1.75 -3.64
N VAL A 182 20.01 2.97 -3.15
CA VAL A 182 19.00 3.83 -2.53
C VAL A 182 18.90 5.18 -3.25
N ALA A 183 17.69 5.54 -3.64
CA ALA A 183 17.37 6.85 -4.21
C ALA A 183 15.89 7.18 -3.97
N TYR A 184 15.51 8.45 -4.12
CA TYR A 184 14.10 8.80 -4.24
C TYR A 184 13.46 8.13 -5.45
N THR A 185 12.15 7.89 -5.40
CA THR A 185 11.44 7.27 -6.52
C THR A 185 10.78 8.32 -7.40
N ARG A 186 10.81 8.09 -8.72
CA ARG A 186 9.99 8.85 -9.67
C ARG A 186 8.57 8.30 -9.63
N GLY A 187 7.65 9.11 -9.08
CA GLY A 187 6.26 8.70 -8.82
C GLY A 187 6.10 7.76 -7.63
N THR A 188 4.87 7.65 -7.16
CA THR A 188 4.48 6.89 -5.96
C THR A 188 3.51 5.76 -6.24
N ASP A 189 3.00 5.65 -7.46
CA ASP A 189 2.00 4.71 -7.96
C ASP A 189 2.57 3.28 -8.11
N PHE A 190 2.91 2.66 -7.01
CA PHE A 190 3.32 1.26 -6.99
C PHE A 190 2.10 0.36 -6.72
N THR A 191 1.95 -0.67 -7.53
CA THR A 191 0.89 -1.66 -7.39
C THR A 191 1.42 -2.98 -6.83
N PRO A 192 0.61 -3.75 -6.10
CA PRO A 192 0.99 -5.08 -5.65
C PRO A 192 1.44 -5.97 -6.80
N ALA A 193 2.44 -6.79 -6.56
CA ALA A 193 2.85 -7.79 -7.55
C ALA A 193 1.91 -8.99 -7.54
N PRO A 194 1.63 -9.63 -8.69
CA PRO A 194 0.94 -10.91 -8.70
C PRO A 194 1.69 -11.93 -7.83
N ARG A 195 0.97 -12.56 -6.92
CA ARG A 195 1.50 -13.61 -6.02
C ARG A 195 0.53 -14.78 -6.01
N ARG A 196 1.04 -15.95 -5.63
CA ARG A 196 0.18 -17.09 -5.33
C ARG A 196 -0.72 -16.72 -4.15
N PRO A 197 -2.00 -17.10 -4.16
CA PRO A 197 -2.85 -16.96 -2.98
C PRO A 197 -2.22 -17.66 -1.78
N ALA A 198 -2.36 -17.08 -0.59
CA ALA A 198 -1.79 -17.65 0.63
C ALA A 198 -2.24 -19.12 0.84
N ALA A 199 -3.51 -19.42 0.58
CA ALA A 199 -4.04 -20.77 0.68
C ALA A 199 -3.34 -21.81 -0.22
N ALA A 200 -2.75 -21.38 -1.34
CA ALA A 200 -2.03 -22.26 -2.26
C ALA A 200 -0.60 -22.60 -1.81
N ILE A 201 -0.11 -21.97 -0.76
CA ILE A 201 1.26 -22.11 -0.25
C ILE A 201 1.30 -22.27 1.29
N THR A 202 0.14 -22.53 1.92
CA THR A 202 0.03 -22.70 3.36
C THR A 202 -0.58 -24.06 3.67
N TRP A 203 0.03 -24.77 4.57
CA TRP A 203 -0.48 -26.03 5.12
C TRP A 203 -0.68 -25.86 6.63
N PHE A 204 -1.63 -26.58 7.19
CA PHE A 204 -1.96 -26.54 8.61
C PHE A 204 -1.53 -27.86 9.27
N ASP A 205 -0.88 -27.77 10.40
CA ASP A 205 -0.37 -28.86 11.23
C ASP A 205 0.69 -29.72 10.54
N ARG A 206 0.50 -30.13 9.27
CA ARG A 206 1.45 -30.98 8.53
C ARG A 206 1.69 -30.47 7.13
N TRP A 207 2.88 -30.69 6.61
CA TRP A 207 3.22 -30.38 5.22
C TRP A 207 2.34 -31.17 4.24
N GLY A 208 1.74 -30.48 3.30
CA GLY A 208 0.81 -31.07 2.30
C GLY A 208 -0.64 -31.16 2.80
N ASP A 209 -0.93 -30.86 4.06
CA ASP A 209 -2.29 -30.83 4.57
C ASP A 209 -2.94 -29.50 4.20
N THR A 210 -3.84 -29.56 3.21
CA THR A 210 -4.59 -28.41 2.70
C THR A 210 -5.90 -28.16 3.46
N ASN A 211 -6.09 -28.76 4.63
CA ASN A 211 -7.23 -28.52 5.52
C ASN A 211 -7.28 -27.10 6.09
N ALA A 212 -6.77 -26.12 5.31
CA ALA A 212 -7.26 -24.77 5.45
C ALA A 212 -8.78 -24.88 5.28
N GLN A 213 -9.51 -24.85 6.40
CA GLN A 213 -10.92 -24.47 6.38
C GLN A 213 -11.03 -23.33 5.38
N PRO A 214 -11.80 -23.41 4.30
CA PRO A 214 -12.00 -22.26 3.42
C PRO A 214 -12.26 -21.10 4.35
N ARG A 215 -11.43 -20.05 4.31
CA ARG A 215 -11.72 -18.86 5.10
C ARG A 215 -13.13 -18.48 4.71
N ASP A 216 -14.08 -18.81 5.55
CA ASP A 216 -15.46 -18.45 5.30
C ASP A 216 -15.49 -16.96 5.06
N GLY A 217 -16.38 -16.48 4.21
CA GLY A 217 -16.44 -15.06 3.89
C GLY A 217 -16.51 -14.17 5.13
N ARG A 218 -16.86 -14.71 6.30
CA ARG A 218 -16.85 -14.05 7.60
C ARG A 218 -15.46 -13.67 8.09
N SER A 219 -14.46 -14.56 7.96
CA SER A 219 -13.09 -14.25 8.43
C SER A 219 -12.40 -13.19 7.55
N LEU A 220 -12.72 -13.14 6.25
CA LEU A 220 -12.23 -12.07 5.36
C LEU A 220 -12.88 -10.72 5.69
N LEU A 221 -14.16 -10.70 6.03
CA LEU A 221 -14.87 -9.48 6.43
C LEU A 221 -14.56 -9.06 7.86
N ALA A 222 -14.23 -9.98 8.76
CA ALA A 222 -13.77 -9.67 10.10
C ALA A 222 -12.44 -8.89 10.12
N ALA A 223 -11.62 -9.02 9.07
CA ALA A 223 -10.41 -8.22 8.88
C ALA A 223 -10.71 -6.74 8.51
N GLY A 224 -11.98 -6.35 8.34
CA GLY A 224 -12.40 -4.98 8.05
C GLY A 224 -11.87 -4.44 6.72
N PRO A 225 -12.00 -5.17 5.59
CA PRO A 225 -11.49 -4.67 4.31
C PRO A 225 -12.23 -3.40 3.91
N GLY A 226 -11.47 -2.36 3.54
CA GLY A 226 -12.03 -1.04 3.24
C GLY A 226 -11.60 -0.47 1.90
N VAL A 227 -12.19 0.68 1.59
CA VAL A 227 -11.83 1.55 0.46
C VAL A 227 -11.88 2.98 0.95
N THR A 228 -10.87 3.78 0.61
CA THR A 228 -10.85 5.23 0.83
C THR A 228 -10.69 5.93 -0.51
N VAL A 229 -11.43 7.01 -0.70
CA VAL A 229 -11.30 7.94 -1.83
C VAL A 229 -11.17 9.34 -1.27
N GLU A 230 -10.26 10.13 -1.84
CA GLU A 230 -9.97 11.49 -1.41
C GLU A 230 -10.02 12.45 -2.60
N VAL A 231 -10.54 13.66 -2.37
CA VAL A 231 -10.57 14.73 -3.37
C VAL A 231 -10.39 16.09 -2.70
N ASP A 232 -9.57 16.96 -3.30
CA ASP A 232 -9.46 18.36 -2.89
C ASP A 232 -10.48 19.21 -3.65
N ILE A 233 -11.27 20.01 -2.91
CA ILE A 233 -12.40 20.79 -3.40
C ILE A 233 -12.14 22.28 -3.10
N ALA A 234 -12.26 23.13 -4.10
CA ALA A 234 -12.10 24.58 -3.98
C ALA A 234 -13.39 25.25 -3.43
N ALA A 235 -13.91 24.73 -2.32
CA ALA A 235 -15.07 25.27 -1.61
C ALA A 235 -14.89 25.06 -0.10
N THR A 236 -15.57 25.90 0.70
CA THR A 236 -15.48 25.85 2.17
C THR A 236 -16.02 24.53 2.73
N PRO A 237 -15.55 24.09 3.91
CA PRO A 237 -16.08 22.89 4.57
C PRO A 237 -17.61 22.95 4.80
N THR A 238 -18.15 24.12 5.08
CA THR A 238 -19.61 24.31 5.24
C THR A 238 -20.35 24.00 3.94
N ARG A 239 -19.87 24.51 2.82
CA ARG A 239 -20.47 24.25 1.50
C ARG A 239 -20.41 22.77 1.12
N VAL A 240 -19.29 22.11 1.37
CA VAL A 240 -19.15 20.68 1.13
C VAL A 240 -20.02 19.87 2.07
N TRP A 241 -20.17 20.30 3.33
CA TRP A 241 -21.03 19.66 4.33
C TRP A 241 -22.52 19.63 3.89
N GLU A 242 -23.04 20.74 3.38
CA GLU A 242 -24.40 20.81 2.84
C GLU A 242 -24.68 19.71 1.82
N LEU A 243 -23.68 19.36 1.02
CA LEU A 243 -23.79 18.33 -0.01
C LEU A 243 -23.65 16.90 0.58
N VAL A 244 -22.65 16.66 1.44
CA VAL A 244 -22.44 15.32 1.99
C VAL A 244 -23.49 14.92 3.02
N SER A 245 -24.16 15.88 3.66
CA SER A 245 -25.24 15.65 4.62
C SER A 245 -26.59 15.33 3.99
N ASP A 246 -26.73 15.55 2.67
CA ASP A 246 -27.88 15.07 1.92
C ASP A 246 -27.72 13.58 1.63
N ILE A 247 -28.44 12.73 2.36
CA ILE A 247 -28.42 11.27 2.20
C ILE A 247 -28.87 10.80 0.82
N ASN A 248 -29.52 11.65 0.02
CA ASN A 248 -29.95 11.35 -1.34
C ASN A 248 -28.96 11.76 -2.41
N LEU A 249 -28.02 12.67 -2.11
CA LEU A 249 -27.07 13.17 -3.09
C LEU A 249 -26.28 12.04 -3.79
N PRO A 250 -25.79 10.99 -3.11
CA PRO A 250 -25.06 9.91 -3.77
C PRO A 250 -25.85 9.17 -4.85
N ALA A 251 -27.18 9.20 -4.82
CA ALA A 251 -28.02 8.57 -5.84
C ALA A 251 -27.89 9.23 -7.23
N ARG A 252 -27.41 10.47 -7.31
CA ARG A 252 -27.17 11.19 -8.57
C ARG A 252 -25.94 10.65 -9.31
N PHE A 253 -25.01 9.99 -8.62
CA PHE A 253 -23.71 9.60 -9.15
C PHE A 253 -23.46 8.08 -9.08
N SER A 254 -24.10 7.39 -8.13
CA SER A 254 -23.94 5.96 -7.94
C SER A 254 -24.68 5.15 -8.98
N THR A 255 -24.08 4.07 -9.45
CA THR A 255 -24.75 3.08 -10.31
C THR A 255 -25.59 2.07 -9.51
N GLU A 256 -25.46 2.06 -8.18
CA GLU A 256 -26.09 1.08 -7.30
C GLU A 256 -27.10 1.73 -6.35
N PHE A 257 -26.73 2.83 -5.70
CA PHE A 257 -27.60 3.53 -4.75
C PHE A 257 -28.65 4.37 -5.47
N ARG A 258 -29.93 4.27 -5.02
CA ARG A 258 -31.11 4.89 -5.65
C ARG A 258 -31.80 5.93 -4.81
N GLY A 259 -31.32 6.17 -3.60
CA GLY A 259 -31.86 7.13 -2.65
C GLY A 259 -32.12 6.53 -1.29
N ALA A 260 -32.47 7.39 -0.36
CA ALA A 260 -32.77 7.02 1.02
C ALA A 260 -33.94 7.79 1.57
N THR A 261 -34.53 7.26 2.66
CA THR A 261 -35.64 7.90 3.40
C THR A 261 -35.32 7.80 4.89
N TRP A 262 -35.42 8.89 5.62
CA TRP A 262 -35.27 8.90 7.07
C TRP A 262 -36.38 8.10 7.76
N ILE A 263 -36.02 7.44 8.85
CA ILE A 263 -36.97 6.75 9.75
C ILE A 263 -37.13 7.63 10.99
N ASP A 264 -38.40 7.98 11.32
CA ASP A 264 -38.81 8.63 12.57
C ASP A 264 -38.01 9.89 12.97
N THR A 265 -37.49 10.64 12.00
CA THR A 265 -36.79 11.90 12.28
C THR A 265 -36.88 12.90 11.13
N GLU A 266 -37.08 14.18 11.49
CA GLU A 266 -36.95 15.31 10.56
C GLU A 266 -35.58 15.96 10.65
N SER A 267 -34.79 15.65 11.70
CA SER A 267 -33.48 16.26 11.95
C SER A 267 -32.40 15.19 12.12
N PRO A 268 -31.39 15.15 11.25
CA PRO A 268 -30.28 14.22 11.33
C PRO A 268 -29.48 14.41 12.63
N ARG A 269 -29.19 13.31 13.33
CA ARG A 269 -28.38 13.28 14.56
C ARG A 269 -27.79 11.89 14.78
N VAL A 270 -26.87 11.76 15.71
CA VAL A 270 -26.39 10.44 16.17
C VAL A 270 -27.56 9.61 16.69
N GLY A 271 -27.66 8.36 16.24
CA GLY A 271 -28.76 7.44 16.53
C GLY A 271 -29.94 7.53 15.55
N ALA A 272 -30.04 8.56 14.70
CA ALA A 272 -31.02 8.60 13.63
C ALA A 272 -30.79 7.48 12.62
N ALA A 273 -31.89 6.96 12.04
CA ALA A 273 -31.81 5.88 11.05
C ALA A 273 -32.45 6.28 9.71
N PHE A 274 -31.93 5.67 8.64
CA PHE A 274 -32.51 5.81 7.31
C PHE A 274 -32.50 4.48 6.56
N VAL A 275 -33.45 4.31 5.63
CA VAL A 275 -33.48 3.17 4.69
C VAL A 275 -32.92 3.62 3.36
N GLY A 276 -31.84 2.98 2.94
CA GLY A 276 -31.24 3.15 1.63
C GLY A 276 -31.77 2.11 0.65
N ARG A 277 -32.13 2.55 -0.56
CA ARG A 277 -32.59 1.70 -1.67
C ARG A 277 -31.48 1.51 -2.67
N HIS A 278 -31.31 0.28 -3.10
CA HIS A 278 -30.24 -0.12 -4.02
C HIS A 278 -30.79 -0.94 -5.19
N ARG A 279 -30.09 -0.87 -6.33
CA ARG A 279 -30.37 -1.67 -7.52
C ARG A 279 -29.08 -2.07 -8.18
N GLN A 280 -28.92 -3.37 -8.40
CA GLN A 280 -27.77 -3.91 -9.13
C GLN A 280 -28.01 -3.88 -10.65
N GLU A 281 -26.95 -3.81 -11.42
CA GLU A 281 -26.96 -4.08 -12.85
C GLU A 281 -27.50 -5.50 -13.06
N GLY A 282 -28.60 -5.66 -13.80
CA GLY A 282 -29.36 -6.92 -13.90
C GLY A 282 -30.69 -6.91 -13.12
N GLY A 283 -31.04 -5.81 -12.45
CA GLY A 283 -32.40 -5.52 -11.97
C GLY A 283 -32.73 -5.94 -10.54
N ARG A 284 -31.83 -6.64 -9.83
CA ARG A 284 -32.05 -6.97 -8.42
C ARG A 284 -32.07 -5.74 -7.57
N GLU A 285 -33.14 -5.57 -6.77
CA GLU A 285 -33.31 -4.48 -5.82
C GLU A 285 -33.23 -4.99 -4.38
N TRP A 286 -32.74 -4.14 -3.47
CA TRP A 286 -32.73 -4.42 -2.03
C TRP A 286 -32.67 -3.12 -1.24
N GLU A 287 -32.99 -3.23 0.02
CA GLU A 287 -32.93 -2.14 0.98
C GLU A 287 -31.94 -2.44 2.10
N THR A 288 -31.40 -1.39 2.69
CA THR A 288 -30.53 -1.47 3.87
C THR A 288 -30.93 -0.40 4.87
N THR A 289 -31.08 -0.78 6.14
CA THR A 289 -31.22 0.20 7.23
C THR A 289 -29.82 0.64 7.66
N SER A 290 -29.65 1.94 7.84
CA SER A 290 -28.39 2.57 8.26
C SER A 290 -28.63 3.44 9.48
N TYR A 291 -27.65 3.48 10.40
CA TYR A 291 -27.73 4.19 11.67
C TYR A 291 -26.59 5.19 11.77
N ILE A 292 -26.90 6.46 12.00
CA ILE A 292 -25.89 7.51 12.16
C ILE A 292 -25.10 7.27 13.45
N VAL A 293 -23.77 7.14 13.34
CA VAL A 293 -22.86 6.94 14.47
C VAL A 293 -21.95 8.15 14.73
N ALA A 294 -21.79 9.05 13.76
CA ALA A 294 -21.17 10.35 13.95
C ALA A 294 -21.89 11.41 13.10
N TRP A 295 -22.17 12.58 13.70
CA TRP A 295 -22.75 13.75 13.06
C TRP A 295 -22.11 15.00 13.65
N GLU A 296 -21.02 15.46 13.04
CA GLU A 296 -20.16 16.54 13.51
C GLU A 296 -19.98 17.61 12.41
N PRO A 297 -20.99 18.50 12.20
CA PRO A 297 -20.88 19.55 11.19
C PRO A 297 -19.71 20.52 11.48
N PRO A 298 -18.95 20.97 10.50
CA PRO A 298 -18.91 20.50 9.12
C PRO A 298 -17.77 19.48 8.87
N ARG A 299 -17.49 18.56 9.81
CA ARG A 299 -16.27 17.77 9.85
C ARG A 299 -16.47 16.29 9.57
N VAL A 300 -17.47 15.65 10.18
CA VAL A 300 -17.60 14.19 10.14
C VAL A 300 -19.07 13.76 10.04
N LEU A 301 -19.35 12.90 9.06
CA LEU A 301 -20.59 12.14 8.93
C LEU A 301 -20.26 10.65 8.82
N ALA A 302 -20.80 9.82 9.73
CA ALA A 302 -20.60 8.38 9.66
C ALA A 302 -21.85 7.59 10.01
N TRP A 303 -22.00 6.42 9.40
CA TRP A 303 -23.11 5.51 9.68
C TRP A 303 -22.72 4.04 9.56
N ASN A 304 -23.41 3.20 10.32
CA ASN A 304 -23.33 1.75 10.30
C ASN A 304 -24.53 1.18 9.53
N VAL A 305 -24.29 0.15 8.71
CA VAL A 305 -25.31 -0.50 7.87
C VAL A 305 -25.76 -1.80 8.52
N SER A 306 -27.06 -2.03 8.57
CA SER A 306 -27.81 -3.19 9.07
C SER A 306 -27.82 -3.27 10.60
N ASP A 307 -26.82 -3.82 11.25
CA ASP A 307 -26.74 -3.97 12.70
C ASP A 307 -25.74 -2.95 13.27
N PRO A 308 -26.15 -2.06 14.19
CA PRO A 308 -25.20 -1.11 14.79
C PRO A 308 -24.04 -1.75 15.54
N ALA A 309 -24.24 -2.94 16.14
CA ALA A 309 -23.21 -3.64 16.92
C ALA A 309 -22.29 -4.51 16.04
N GLN A 310 -22.83 -5.06 14.95
CA GLN A 310 -22.08 -5.87 13.97
C GLN A 310 -22.45 -5.43 12.55
N PRO A 311 -22.01 -4.25 12.12
CA PRO A 311 -22.43 -3.68 10.85
C PRO A 311 -21.92 -4.51 9.65
N SER A 312 -22.74 -4.57 8.62
CA SER A 312 -22.34 -5.16 7.33
C SER A 312 -21.41 -4.24 6.54
N ALA A 313 -21.46 -2.94 6.83
CA ALA A 313 -20.51 -1.92 6.37
C ALA A 313 -20.56 -0.70 7.30
N GLN A 314 -19.45 0.00 7.39
CA GLN A 314 -19.34 1.32 8.03
C GLN A 314 -18.93 2.32 6.97
N TRP A 315 -19.65 3.43 6.88
CA TRP A 315 -19.37 4.53 5.96
C TRP A 315 -18.99 5.77 6.73
N ARG A 316 -18.06 6.57 6.16
CA ARG A 316 -17.60 7.80 6.79
C ARG A 316 -17.19 8.83 5.74
N PHE A 317 -17.66 10.06 5.92
CA PHE A 317 -17.12 11.25 5.29
C PHE A 317 -16.31 12.04 6.32
N GLU A 318 -15.15 12.52 5.92
CA GLU A 318 -14.33 13.44 6.70
C GLU A 318 -13.97 14.65 5.82
N LEU A 319 -14.16 15.84 6.41
CA LEU A 319 -13.88 17.12 5.79
C LEU A 319 -12.76 17.81 6.56
N GLU A 320 -11.63 18.03 5.91
CA GLU A 320 -10.48 18.71 6.48
C GLU A 320 -10.27 20.04 5.76
N PRO A 321 -10.20 21.19 6.46
CA PRO A 321 -9.87 22.47 5.84
C PRO A 321 -8.50 22.40 5.14
N LEU A 322 -8.41 22.87 3.90
CA LEU A 322 -7.20 22.91 3.10
C LEU A 322 -7.04 24.29 2.45
N GLY A 323 -6.38 25.21 3.14
CA GLY A 323 -6.32 26.62 2.72
C GLY A 323 -7.71 27.23 2.67
N SER A 324 -8.12 27.74 1.49
CA SER A 324 -9.48 28.25 1.24
C SER A 324 -10.48 27.16 0.82
N GLY A 325 -10.03 25.93 0.67
CA GLY A 325 -10.81 24.78 0.23
C GLY A 325 -11.00 23.71 1.29
N THR A 326 -11.39 22.54 0.85
CA THR A 326 -11.69 21.37 1.69
C THR A 326 -11.13 20.11 1.07
N ARG A 327 -10.44 19.30 1.87
CA ARG A 327 -10.15 17.90 1.54
C ARG A 327 -11.30 17.04 2.01
N LEU A 328 -11.98 16.40 1.08
CA LEU A 328 -13.05 15.44 1.35
C LEU A 328 -12.48 14.02 1.23
N ARG A 329 -12.62 13.25 2.32
CA ARG A 329 -12.36 11.80 2.33
C ARG A 329 -13.68 11.05 2.49
N GLN A 330 -13.91 10.08 1.61
CA GLN A 330 -14.99 9.10 1.78
C GLN A 330 -14.35 7.74 2.07
N HIS A 331 -14.78 7.12 3.15
CA HIS A 331 -14.29 5.83 3.60
C HIS A 331 -15.42 4.84 3.76
N VAL A 332 -15.19 3.57 3.38
CA VAL A 332 -16.06 2.44 3.68
C VAL A 332 -15.22 1.29 4.21
N THR A 333 -15.66 0.70 5.31
CA THR A 333 -15.15 -0.57 5.85
C THR A 333 -16.26 -1.60 5.74
N MET A 334 -15.98 -2.73 5.07
CA MET A 334 -16.90 -3.86 5.04
C MET A 334 -16.75 -4.64 6.34
N GLY A 335 -17.85 -4.81 7.06
CA GLY A 335 -17.85 -5.44 8.37
C GLY A 335 -18.25 -6.92 8.35
N PRO A 336 -18.17 -7.59 9.53
CA PRO A 336 -18.51 -9.00 9.67
C PRO A 336 -19.99 -9.28 9.56
N GLY A 337 -20.85 -8.26 9.62
CA GLY A 337 -22.29 -8.39 9.52
C GLY A 337 -22.76 -8.98 8.19
N MET A 338 -23.93 -9.59 8.20
CA MET A 338 -24.49 -10.27 7.01
C MET A 338 -24.80 -9.26 5.90
N SER A 339 -24.17 -9.42 4.77
CA SER A 339 -24.38 -8.64 3.54
C SER A 339 -24.59 -9.56 2.33
N GLY A 340 -24.99 -8.98 1.20
CA GLY A 340 -25.01 -9.71 -0.08
C GLY A 340 -23.65 -10.28 -0.44
N THR A 341 -22.59 -9.53 -0.21
CA THR A 341 -21.19 -9.98 -0.40
C THR A 341 -20.84 -11.13 0.54
N ALA A 342 -21.19 -11.03 1.82
CA ALA A 342 -20.97 -12.11 2.79
C ALA A 342 -21.68 -13.41 2.38
N ARG A 343 -22.94 -13.31 1.92
CA ARG A 343 -23.68 -14.48 1.41
C ARG A 343 -23.05 -15.10 0.17
N ALA A 344 -22.65 -14.27 -0.79
CA ALA A 344 -21.99 -14.76 -2.02
C ALA A 344 -20.66 -15.47 -1.69
N MET A 345 -19.87 -14.92 -0.76
CA MET A 345 -18.61 -15.52 -0.31
C MET A 345 -18.84 -16.85 0.44
N ALA A 346 -19.92 -16.93 1.23
CA ALA A 346 -20.30 -18.16 1.93
C ALA A 346 -20.79 -19.25 0.97
N GLN A 347 -21.44 -18.88 -0.13
CA GLN A 347 -21.91 -19.80 -1.17
C GLN A 347 -20.78 -20.28 -2.09
N GLN A 348 -19.73 -19.50 -2.26
CA GLN A 348 -18.58 -19.79 -3.13
C GLN A 348 -17.27 -19.50 -2.37
N PRO A 349 -16.92 -20.31 -1.36
CA PRO A 349 -15.76 -20.08 -0.51
C PRO A 349 -14.44 -20.02 -1.28
N GLU A 350 -14.28 -20.83 -2.32
CA GLU A 350 -13.10 -20.87 -3.19
C GLU A 350 -12.92 -19.56 -3.99
N GLN A 351 -13.99 -18.81 -4.21
CA GLN A 351 -13.98 -17.53 -4.92
C GLN A 351 -14.10 -16.33 -3.97
N ALA A 352 -14.14 -16.53 -2.64
CA ALA A 352 -14.41 -15.50 -1.65
C ALA A 352 -13.50 -14.28 -1.83
N GLN A 353 -12.19 -14.50 -2.01
CA GLN A 353 -11.23 -13.41 -2.24
C GLN A 353 -11.50 -12.65 -3.54
N GLN A 354 -11.92 -13.33 -4.60
CA GLN A 354 -12.24 -12.70 -5.88
C GLN A 354 -13.53 -11.89 -5.79
N ILE A 355 -14.55 -12.42 -5.10
CA ILE A 355 -15.82 -11.72 -4.82
C ILE A 355 -15.54 -10.44 -4.04
N LEU A 356 -14.72 -10.51 -2.99
CA LEU A 356 -14.31 -9.39 -2.18
C LEU A 356 -13.57 -8.32 -3.00
N THR A 357 -12.62 -8.72 -3.83
CA THR A 357 -11.85 -7.82 -4.70
C THR A 357 -12.78 -7.09 -5.68
N ARG A 358 -13.67 -7.80 -6.36
CA ARG A 358 -14.67 -7.20 -7.27
C ARG A 358 -15.57 -6.20 -6.55
N ARG A 359 -16.00 -6.53 -5.33
CA ARG A 359 -16.84 -5.62 -4.52
C ARG A 359 -16.09 -4.35 -4.14
N ARG A 360 -14.84 -4.45 -3.72
CA ARG A 360 -13.99 -3.29 -3.41
C ARG A 360 -13.80 -2.39 -4.64
N ASP A 361 -13.53 -2.96 -5.80
CA ASP A 361 -13.38 -2.20 -7.05
C ASP A 361 -14.68 -1.47 -7.45
N GLN A 362 -15.83 -2.12 -7.25
CA GLN A 362 -17.14 -1.51 -7.51
C GLN A 362 -17.41 -0.35 -6.53
N LEU A 363 -17.13 -0.54 -5.23
CA LEU A 363 -17.25 0.50 -4.22
C LEU A 363 -16.35 1.68 -4.55
N ARG A 364 -15.09 1.44 -4.89
CA ARG A 364 -14.14 2.49 -5.29
C ARG A 364 -14.68 3.33 -6.44
N ARG A 365 -15.12 2.72 -7.52
CA ARG A 365 -15.66 3.44 -8.69
C ARG A 365 -16.89 4.30 -8.32
N ASN A 366 -17.80 3.78 -7.49
CA ASN A 366 -18.97 4.54 -7.05
C ASN A 366 -18.60 5.70 -6.12
N MET A 367 -17.65 5.50 -5.22
CA MET A 367 -17.13 6.54 -4.33
C MET A 367 -16.41 7.64 -5.11
N GLU A 368 -15.58 7.30 -6.08
CA GLU A 368 -14.89 8.26 -6.98
C GLU A 368 -15.90 9.13 -7.75
N ARG A 369 -16.95 8.52 -8.30
CA ARG A 369 -18.04 9.26 -8.96
C ARG A 369 -18.76 10.19 -8.00
N THR A 370 -19.08 9.72 -6.79
CA THR A 370 -19.78 10.50 -5.78
C THR A 370 -18.94 11.68 -5.30
N THR A 371 -17.67 11.45 -4.95
CA THR A 371 -16.78 12.53 -4.48
C THR A 371 -16.46 13.54 -5.58
N GLN A 372 -16.30 13.08 -6.80
CA GLN A 372 -16.11 13.97 -7.96
C GLN A 372 -17.38 14.78 -8.27
N GLY A 373 -18.56 14.17 -8.13
CA GLY A 373 -19.83 14.86 -8.28
C GLY A 373 -20.06 15.91 -7.18
N ILE A 374 -19.70 15.61 -5.94
CA ILE A 374 -19.71 16.56 -4.83
C ILE A 374 -18.79 17.74 -5.14
N LYS A 375 -17.56 17.46 -5.63
CA LYS A 375 -16.62 18.50 -6.04
C LYS A 375 -17.23 19.44 -7.09
N GLN A 376 -17.78 18.89 -8.16
CA GLN A 376 -18.41 19.68 -9.22
C GLN A 376 -19.53 20.58 -8.71
N LEU A 377 -20.39 20.06 -7.82
CA LEU A 377 -21.50 20.82 -7.24
C LEU A 377 -21.02 21.88 -6.24
N ALA A 378 -19.98 21.59 -5.47
CA ALA A 378 -19.45 22.52 -4.48
C ALA A 378 -18.71 23.71 -5.15
N GLU A 379 -18.03 23.46 -6.26
CA GLU A 379 -17.24 24.43 -7.02
C GLU A 379 -18.08 25.20 -8.07
N ALA A 380 -19.34 24.79 -8.33
CA ALA A 380 -20.24 25.51 -9.21
C ALA A 380 -20.59 26.89 -8.63
N PRO A 381 -20.65 27.95 -9.45
CA PRO A 381 -21.14 29.26 -9.00
C PRO A 381 -22.52 29.14 -8.36
N SER A 382 -22.73 29.77 -7.19
CA SER A 382 -24.06 29.86 -6.61
C SER A 382 -24.99 30.67 -7.54
N GLU A 383 -26.16 30.13 -7.85
CA GLU A 383 -27.17 30.82 -8.71
C GLU A 383 -27.64 32.15 -8.11
N ASP A 384 -27.41 32.41 -6.82
CA ASP A 384 -27.76 33.66 -6.13
C ASP A 384 -26.85 34.86 -6.45
N ALA A 385 -25.75 34.69 -7.18
CA ALA A 385 -24.85 35.80 -7.54
C ALA A 385 -25.32 36.61 -8.74
N THR A 386 -26.42 36.26 -9.41
CA THR A 386 -26.91 36.95 -10.63
C THR A 386 -28.11 37.87 -10.40
N ALA A 387 -28.60 38.02 -9.17
CA ALA A 387 -29.68 38.96 -8.82
C ALA A 387 -29.14 40.19 -8.10
N ALA A 388 -28.31 41.01 -8.77
CA ALA A 388 -28.13 42.40 -8.36
C ALA A 388 -29.14 43.26 -9.14
N PRO A 389 -30.00 44.03 -8.50
CA PRO A 389 -30.95 44.89 -9.22
C PRO A 389 -30.19 46.06 -9.89
N ARG A 390 -30.57 46.36 -11.10
CA ARG A 390 -30.22 47.60 -11.79
C ARG A 390 -30.96 48.77 -11.20
#